data_1e4baf8e6dcdc965bd394a47aba8a145
#
_entry.id   1e4baf8e6dcdc965bd394a47aba8a145
#
_cell.length_a   1.000
_cell.length_b   1.000
_cell.length_c   1.000
_cell.angle_alpha   90.00
_cell.angle_beta   90.00
_cell.angle_gamma   90.00
#
_symmetry.space_group_name_H-M   'P 1'
#
loop_
_entity.id
_entity.type
_entity.pdbx_description
1 polymer ?
#
loop_
_entity_poly.entity_id
_entity_poly.type
_entity_poly.pdbx_seq_one_letter_code
_entity_poly.pdbx_strand_id
1 'polypeptide(L)'
;GTPVEFQSSTGYEFEIVPFYDQPIINSSSYGGIIFSVAQNSENPEKAMQVLDYIYGSPEVMNLLNWGEEGTDYVVEDEENGIINYPDGVTADNVGYSFNCGWELPNQFIAYKWDGSDPQLWEKMEEFNASGIESKALGFVFDNSEYADQVAALNNVISQYNGALSSGSGDPEELLPQFLEALDDAGIDDVIAAKQEQLDAFLAEK
;
A
#
# COMPACT_ATOMS: atom_id res chain seq x y z
N GLY A 1 5.17 6.03 3.83
CA GLY A 1 5.33 7.18 4.73
C GLY A 1 6.52 8.03 4.33
N THR A 2 6.48 9.30 4.62
CA THR A 2 7.59 10.24 4.43
C THR A 2 8.47 10.28 5.68
N PRO A 3 9.75 10.76 5.61
CA PRO A 3 10.58 10.97 6.79
C PRO A 3 9.87 11.83 7.85
N VAL A 4 9.13 12.85 7.42
CA VAL A 4 8.39 13.78 8.29
C VAL A 4 7.29 13.07 9.08
N GLU A 5 6.51 12.19 8.44
CA GLU A 5 5.49 11.39 9.12
C GLU A 5 6.08 10.48 10.18
N PHE A 6 7.21 9.81 9.90
CA PHE A 6 7.90 8.99 10.88
C PHE A 6 8.51 9.81 12.01
N GLN A 7 9.08 10.98 11.69
CA GLN A 7 9.62 11.88 12.70
C GLN A 7 8.53 12.40 13.63
N SER A 8 7.37 12.82 13.09
CA SER A 8 6.26 13.33 13.90
C SER A 8 5.68 12.29 14.84
N SER A 9 5.64 11.02 14.43
CA SER A 9 5.08 9.92 15.22
C SER A 9 6.05 9.34 16.26
N THR A 10 7.37 9.49 16.05
CA THR A 10 8.38 8.83 16.89
C THR A 10 9.34 9.79 17.61
N GLY A 11 9.44 11.04 17.13
CA GLY A 11 10.41 12.04 17.59
C GLY A 11 11.86 11.81 17.15
N TYR A 12 12.11 10.83 16.29
CA TYR A 12 13.43 10.53 15.73
C TYR A 12 13.59 11.12 14.33
N GLU A 13 14.81 11.47 13.94
CA GLU A 13 15.13 11.82 12.55
C GLU A 13 15.20 10.54 11.70
N PHE A 14 14.56 10.57 10.53
CA PHE A 14 14.56 9.47 9.57
C PHE A 14 15.12 9.91 8.24
N GLU A 15 15.87 9.03 7.61
CA GLU A 15 16.28 9.15 6.22
C GLU A 15 15.75 7.94 5.44
N ILE A 16 15.13 8.20 4.29
CA ILE A 16 14.64 7.15 3.40
C ILE A 16 15.68 6.90 2.33
N VAL A 17 16.21 5.68 2.31
CA VAL A 17 17.15 5.24 1.29
C VAL A 17 16.43 4.24 0.38
N PRO A 18 16.18 4.58 -0.90
CA PRO A 18 15.60 3.64 -1.84
C PRO A 18 16.61 2.51 -2.15
N PHE A 19 16.14 1.26 -2.13
CA PHE A 19 16.96 0.11 -2.52
C PHE A 19 17.07 -0.06 -4.03
N TYR A 20 16.17 0.58 -4.79
CA TYR A 20 16.08 0.48 -6.25
C TYR A 20 15.94 1.87 -6.84
N ASP A 21 16.68 2.11 -7.92
CA ASP A 21 16.60 3.38 -8.66
C ASP A 21 15.31 3.51 -9.47
N GLN A 22 14.65 2.39 -9.77
CA GLN A 22 13.42 2.32 -10.55
C GLN A 22 12.47 1.26 -9.95
N PRO A 23 11.16 1.51 -9.89
CA PRO A 23 10.21 0.51 -9.42
C PRO A 23 10.05 -0.63 -10.42
N ILE A 24 9.84 -1.84 -9.93
CA ILE A 24 9.45 -2.99 -10.75
C ILE A 24 7.93 -3.06 -10.77
N ILE A 25 7.35 -2.85 -11.96
CA ILE A 25 5.92 -2.91 -12.17
C ILE A 25 5.51 -4.36 -12.43
N ASN A 26 4.67 -4.89 -11.58
CA ASN A 26 4.09 -6.23 -11.70
C ASN A 26 2.57 -6.20 -11.44
N SER A 27 1.88 -7.33 -11.51
CA SER A 27 0.43 -7.39 -11.33
C SER A 27 -0.04 -6.89 -9.97
N SER A 28 0.76 -7.04 -8.90
CA SER A 28 0.41 -6.54 -7.56
C SER A 28 0.54 -5.02 -7.43
N SER A 29 1.30 -4.37 -8.34
CA SER A 29 1.41 -2.90 -8.35
C SER A 29 0.08 -2.19 -8.64
N TYR A 30 -0.85 -2.88 -9.31
CA TYR A 30 -2.17 -2.35 -9.68
C TYR A 30 -3.32 -2.91 -8.83
N GLY A 31 -3.07 -3.96 -8.05
CA GLY A 31 -4.10 -4.72 -7.35
C GLY A 31 -4.09 -4.56 -5.82
N GLY A 32 -3.31 -3.62 -5.28
CA GLY A 32 -3.17 -3.43 -3.84
C GLY A 32 -4.46 -2.97 -3.17
N ILE A 33 -5.12 -1.98 -3.77
CA ILE A 33 -6.40 -1.45 -3.30
C ILE A 33 -7.31 -1.30 -4.50
N ILE A 34 -8.50 -1.93 -4.43
CA ILE A 34 -9.48 -1.93 -5.52
C ILE A 34 -10.82 -1.47 -4.97
N PHE A 35 -11.35 -0.39 -5.54
CA PHE A 35 -12.72 0.04 -5.31
C PHE A 35 -13.64 -0.57 -6.35
N SER A 36 -14.73 -1.16 -5.93
CA SER A 36 -15.70 -1.78 -6.83
C SER A 36 -17.14 -1.48 -6.42
N VAL A 37 -18.04 -1.47 -7.41
CA VAL A 37 -19.48 -1.37 -7.16
C VAL A 37 -20.05 -2.78 -7.04
N ALA A 38 -20.76 -3.06 -5.94
CA ALA A 38 -21.36 -4.36 -5.73
C ALA A 38 -22.42 -4.69 -6.81
N GLN A 39 -22.44 -5.93 -7.26
CA GLN A 39 -23.38 -6.39 -8.31
C GLN A 39 -24.86 -6.19 -7.92
N ASN A 40 -25.17 -6.25 -6.63
CA ASN A 40 -26.52 -6.05 -6.09
C ASN A 40 -26.82 -4.59 -5.70
N SER A 41 -26.00 -3.64 -6.15
CA SER A 41 -26.27 -2.22 -5.92
C SER A 41 -27.56 -1.81 -6.62
N GLU A 42 -28.45 -1.15 -5.89
CA GLU A 42 -29.69 -0.60 -6.46
C GLU A 42 -29.45 0.65 -7.33
N ASN A 43 -28.31 1.29 -7.17
CA ASN A 43 -27.92 2.52 -7.87
C ASN A 43 -26.46 2.49 -8.33
N PRO A 44 -26.05 1.57 -9.23
CA PRO A 44 -24.66 1.42 -9.64
C PRO A 44 -24.08 2.66 -10.34
N GLU A 45 -24.90 3.38 -11.12
CA GLU A 45 -24.49 4.63 -11.76
C GLU A 45 -24.13 5.72 -10.74
N LYS A 46 -24.93 5.83 -9.65
CA LYS A 46 -24.63 6.76 -8.55
C LYS A 46 -23.37 6.35 -7.79
N ALA A 47 -23.18 5.07 -7.55
CA ALA A 47 -21.97 4.56 -6.92
C ALA A 47 -20.72 4.88 -7.76
N MET A 48 -20.79 4.70 -9.08
CA MET A 48 -19.72 5.11 -9.98
C MET A 48 -19.47 6.62 -10.00
N GLN A 49 -20.52 7.45 -9.96
CA GLN A 49 -20.38 8.90 -9.85
C GLN A 49 -19.69 9.32 -8.55
N VAL A 50 -19.95 8.63 -7.44
CA VAL A 50 -19.26 8.87 -6.16
C VAL A 50 -17.79 8.51 -6.28
N LEU A 51 -17.45 7.35 -6.87
CA LEU A 51 -16.06 6.95 -7.09
C LEU A 51 -15.33 7.96 -8.00
N ASP A 52 -15.93 8.35 -9.13
CA ASP A 52 -15.37 9.35 -10.04
C ASP A 52 -15.09 10.69 -9.32
N TYR A 53 -16.02 11.10 -8.46
CA TYR A 53 -15.88 12.30 -7.66
C TYR A 53 -14.72 12.21 -6.65
N ILE A 54 -14.58 11.06 -5.95
CA ILE A 54 -13.46 10.83 -5.03
C ILE A 54 -12.12 10.79 -5.78
N TYR A 55 -12.08 10.22 -7.00
CA TYR A 55 -10.86 10.16 -7.81
C TYR A 55 -10.42 11.53 -8.34
N GLY A 56 -11.34 12.45 -8.59
CA GLY A 56 -11.08 13.69 -9.32
C GLY A 56 -11.20 14.98 -8.52
N SER A 57 -11.73 14.96 -7.28
CA SER A 57 -11.95 16.15 -6.47
C SER A 57 -10.89 16.33 -5.38
N PRO A 58 -10.00 17.35 -5.49
CA PRO A 58 -9.08 17.69 -4.39
C PRO A 58 -9.80 18.01 -3.08
N GLU A 59 -10.96 18.69 -3.15
CA GLU A 59 -11.76 19.02 -1.97
C GLU A 59 -12.19 17.75 -1.20
N VAL A 60 -12.71 16.75 -1.92
CA VAL A 60 -13.14 15.48 -1.30
C VAL A 60 -11.93 14.70 -0.77
N MET A 61 -10.83 14.66 -1.53
CA MET A 61 -9.62 13.98 -1.08
C MET A 61 -9.03 14.61 0.17
N ASN A 62 -8.99 15.94 0.25
CA ASN A 62 -8.50 16.63 1.44
C ASN A 62 -9.44 16.46 2.63
N LEU A 63 -10.77 16.51 2.41
CA LEU A 63 -11.75 16.24 3.46
C LEU A 63 -11.61 14.81 4.02
N LEU A 64 -11.44 13.81 3.16
CA LEU A 64 -11.27 12.40 3.57
C LEU A 64 -9.93 12.15 4.26
N ASN A 65 -8.87 12.81 3.83
CA ASN A 65 -7.54 12.55 4.36
C ASN A 65 -7.22 13.40 5.61
N TRP A 66 -7.63 14.66 5.60
CA TRP A 66 -7.20 15.66 6.59
C TRP A 66 -8.33 16.22 7.47
N GLY A 67 -9.60 16.06 7.07
CA GLY A 67 -10.75 16.61 7.77
C GLY A 67 -11.18 17.98 7.28
N GLU A 68 -11.62 18.85 8.18
CA GLU A 68 -12.20 20.15 7.89
C GLU A 68 -11.17 21.27 8.02
N GLU A 69 -11.00 22.05 6.96
CA GLU A 69 -10.11 23.22 6.96
C GLU A 69 -10.52 24.24 8.03
N GLY A 70 -9.53 24.75 8.75
CA GLY A 70 -9.73 25.68 9.87
C GLY A 70 -10.06 24.99 11.20
N THR A 71 -10.42 23.69 11.18
CA THR A 71 -10.73 22.88 12.37
C THR A 71 -9.65 21.83 12.60
N ASP A 72 -9.39 20.99 11.62
CA ASP A 72 -8.45 19.88 11.71
C ASP A 72 -7.09 20.22 11.07
N TYR A 73 -7.10 21.05 10.03
CA TYR A 73 -5.90 21.58 9.38
C TYR A 73 -6.10 23.02 8.92
N VAL A 74 -4.99 23.69 8.60
CA VAL A 74 -4.92 24.98 7.90
C VAL A 74 -3.96 24.89 6.72
N VAL A 75 -4.25 25.62 5.64
CA VAL A 75 -3.35 25.74 4.50
C VAL A 75 -2.32 26.83 4.82
N GLU A 76 -1.04 26.46 4.88
CA GLU A 76 0.07 27.39 5.09
C GLU A 76 0.68 27.90 3.79
N ASP A 77 0.74 27.04 2.78
CA ASP A 77 1.23 27.35 1.45
C ASP A 77 0.29 26.79 0.39
N GLU A 78 -0.58 27.66 -0.15
CA GLU A 78 -1.57 27.29 -1.15
C GLU A 78 -0.92 26.93 -2.49
N GLU A 79 0.19 27.60 -2.86
CA GLU A 79 0.89 27.34 -4.13
C GLU A 79 1.46 25.92 -4.18
N ASN A 80 2.02 25.47 -3.08
CA ASN A 80 2.61 24.14 -2.95
C ASN A 80 1.66 23.11 -2.32
N GLY A 81 0.47 23.49 -1.90
CA GLY A 81 -0.50 22.62 -1.24
C GLY A 81 0.01 22.06 0.09
N ILE A 82 0.64 22.90 0.92
CA ILE A 82 1.20 22.51 2.23
C ILE A 82 0.22 22.90 3.33
N ILE A 83 -0.05 21.97 4.23
CA ILE A 83 -0.94 22.13 5.37
C ILE A 83 -0.24 21.86 6.69
N ASN A 84 -0.79 22.40 7.77
CA ASN A 84 -0.34 22.17 9.13
C ASN A 84 -1.52 22.16 10.10
N TYR A 85 -1.30 21.88 11.38
CA TYR A 85 -2.31 22.00 12.41
C TYR A 85 -2.65 23.47 12.68
N PRO A 86 -3.92 23.79 12.98
CA PRO A 86 -4.30 25.10 13.49
C PRO A 86 -3.62 25.41 14.83
N ASP A 87 -3.60 26.68 15.22
CA ASP A 87 -3.07 27.13 16.51
C ASP A 87 -3.70 26.34 17.69
N GLY A 88 -2.86 25.68 18.47
CA GLY A 88 -3.28 24.90 19.65
C GLY A 88 -3.78 23.48 19.33
N VAL A 89 -3.81 23.09 18.07
CA VAL A 89 -4.08 21.72 17.62
C VAL A 89 -2.75 21.00 17.40
N THR A 90 -2.71 19.73 17.73
CA THR A 90 -1.54 18.83 17.56
C THR A 90 -2.02 17.44 17.14
N ALA A 91 -1.09 16.57 16.78
CA ALA A 91 -1.40 15.18 16.47
C ALA A 91 -2.16 14.46 17.60
N ASP A 92 -1.95 14.89 18.87
CA ASP A 92 -2.55 14.26 20.04
C ASP A 92 -3.98 14.71 20.31
N ASN A 93 -4.39 15.89 19.80
CA ASN A 93 -5.68 16.48 20.11
C ASN A 93 -6.54 16.86 18.89
N VAL A 94 -6.07 16.63 17.68
CA VAL A 94 -6.86 16.86 16.46
C VAL A 94 -8.11 15.96 16.46
N GLY A 95 -9.23 16.54 16.00
CA GLY A 95 -10.51 15.83 15.96
C GLY A 95 -10.59 14.75 14.89
N TYR A 96 -9.96 15.00 13.75
CA TYR A 96 -9.90 14.07 12.64
C TYR A 96 -8.57 14.20 11.88
N SER A 97 -7.94 13.05 11.60
CA SER A 97 -6.82 12.92 10.66
C SER A 97 -6.70 11.47 10.26
N PHE A 98 -7.08 11.14 9.03
CA PHE A 98 -6.94 9.77 8.52
C PHE A 98 -5.48 9.47 8.15
N ASN A 99 -4.82 10.43 7.51
CA ASN A 99 -3.42 10.36 7.10
C ASN A 99 -3.02 9.04 6.40
N CYS A 100 -3.92 8.52 5.60
CA CYS A 100 -3.73 7.28 4.83
C CYS A 100 -4.07 7.50 3.36
N GLY A 101 -3.57 8.60 2.78
CA GLY A 101 -3.83 8.97 1.39
C GLY A 101 -3.52 7.86 0.38
N TRP A 102 -2.59 6.97 0.72
CA TRP A 102 -2.24 5.79 -0.08
C TRP A 102 -3.36 4.73 -0.15
N GLU A 103 -4.32 4.74 0.79
CA GLU A 103 -5.53 3.90 0.76
C GLU A 103 -6.67 4.55 -0.03
N LEU A 104 -6.56 5.85 -0.30
CA LEU A 104 -7.57 6.60 -1.03
C LEU A 104 -7.31 6.54 -2.54
N PRO A 105 -8.35 6.75 -3.37
CA PRO A 105 -8.26 6.57 -4.82
C PRO A 105 -7.17 7.37 -5.53
N ASN A 106 -6.90 8.60 -5.09
CA ASN A 106 -5.93 9.48 -5.76
C ASN A 106 -5.24 10.44 -4.79
N GLN A 107 -4.19 9.99 -4.12
CA GLN A 107 -3.45 10.85 -3.20
C GLN A 107 -2.71 12.02 -3.87
N PHE A 108 -2.45 11.97 -5.18
CA PHE A 108 -1.70 13.00 -5.90
C PHE A 108 -2.41 14.35 -6.01
N ILE A 109 -3.73 14.40 -5.73
CA ILE A 109 -4.51 15.63 -5.66
C ILE A 109 -4.74 16.13 -4.24
N ALA A 110 -4.18 15.44 -3.23
CA ALA A 110 -4.29 15.84 -1.84
C ALA A 110 -3.19 16.83 -1.44
N TYR A 111 -3.47 17.63 -0.43
CA TYR A 111 -2.46 18.44 0.24
C TYR A 111 -1.36 17.60 0.87
N LYS A 112 -0.21 18.20 1.08
CA LYS A 112 0.98 17.61 1.72
C LYS A 112 1.17 18.23 3.09
N TRP A 113 1.66 17.44 4.03
CA TRP A 113 1.94 17.91 5.38
C TRP A 113 3.17 18.83 5.42
N ASP A 114 3.18 19.80 6.32
CA ASP A 114 4.34 20.68 6.56
C ASP A 114 5.63 19.88 6.76
N GLY A 115 6.72 20.40 6.19
CA GLY A 115 8.01 19.71 6.11
C GLY A 115 8.12 18.67 4.99
N SER A 116 7.04 18.37 4.26
CA SER A 116 7.12 17.53 3.05
C SER A 116 7.78 18.31 1.90
N ASP A 117 8.41 17.55 0.99
CA ASP A 117 8.93 18.13 -0.25
C ASP A 117 7.79 18.76 -1.06
N PRO A 118 7.86 20.04 -1.43
CA PRO A 118 6.83 20.68 -2.26
C PRO A 118 6.57 19.93 -3.58
N GLN A 119 7.57 19.28 -4.14
CA GLN A 119 7.51 18.50 -5.38
C GLN A 119 7.27 16.99 -5.13
N LEU A 120 6.72 16.63 -3.98
CA LEU A 120 6.53 15.22 -3.60
C LEU A 120 5.76 14.44 -4.65
N TRP A 121 4.63 14.98 -5.10
CA TRP A 121 3.76 14.28 -6.05
C TRP A 121 4.38 14.16 -7.43
N GLU A 122 5.02 15.21 -7.93
CA GLU A 122 5.75 15.23 -9.19
C GLU A 122 6.89 14.19 -9.19
N LYS A 123 7.68 14.15 -8.12
CA LYS A 123 8.75 13.16 -7.96
C LYS A 123 8.22 11.73 -7.87
N MET A 124 7.08 11.53 -7.23
CA MET A 124 6.44 10.21 -7.17
C MET A 124 5.91 9.79 -8.55
N GLU A 125 5.33 10.71 -9.32
CA GLU A 125 4.91 10.44 -10.70
C GLU A 125 6.10 10.10 -11.60
N GLU A 126 7.19 10.86 -11.52
CA GLU A 126 8.43 10.58 -12.26
C GLU A 126 9.02 9.22 -11.88
N PHE A 127 9.05 8.89 -10.59
CA PHE A 127 9.50 7.59 -10.11
C PHE A 127 8.63 6.46 -10.66
N ASN A 128 7.29 6.59 -10.60
CA ASN A 128 6.37 5.62 -11.15
C ASN A 128 6.51 5.47 -12.67
N ALA A 129 6.69 6.59 -13.39
CA ALA A 129 6.89 6.59 -14.83
C ALA A 129 8.23 5.96 -15.26
N SER A 130 9.23 5.95 -14.38
CA SER A 130 10.52 5.30 -14.61
C SER A 130 10.48 3.78 -14.48
N GLY A 131 9.34 3.22 -14.10
CA GLY A 131 9.18 1.82 -13.73
C GLY A 131 9.51 0.84 -14.86
N ILE A 132 10.12 -0.28 -14.48
CA ILE A 132 10.45 -1.38 -15.39
C ILE A 132 9.36 -2.45 -15.29
N GLU A 133 8.71 -2.76 -16.39
CA GLU A 133 7.70 -3.81 -16.43
C GLU A 133 8.32 -5.19 -16.21
N SER A 134 7.78 -5.92 -15.24
CA SER A 134 8.11 -7.33 -15.04
C SER A 134 7.67 -8.16 -16.24
N LYS A 135 8.46 -9.14 -16.63
CA LYS A 135 8.05 -10.15 -17.64
C LYS A 135 6.76 -10.87 -17.21
N ALA A 136 6.54 -11.01 -15.93
CA ALA A 136 5.34 -11.63 -15.34
C ALA A 136 4.15 -10.65 -15.20
N LEU A 137 4.23 -9.43 -15.73
CA LEU A 137 3.10 -8.49 -15.69
C LEU A 137 1.89 -9.07 -16.43
N GLY A 138 0.75 -9.14 -15.76
CA GLY A 138 -0.49 -9.77 -16.20
C GLY A 138 -0.64 -11.24 -15.81
N PHE A 139 0.42 -11.88 -15.30
CA PHE A 139 0.33 -13.25 -14.78
C PHE A 139 -0.50 -13.29 -13.48
N VAL A 140 -1.43 -14.23 -13.42
CA VAL A 140 -2.22 -14.56 -12.22
C VAL A 140 -2.13 -16.06 -12.01
N PHE A 141 -1.66 -16.48 -10.83
CA PHE A 141 -1.59 -17.88 -10.47
C PHE A 141 -3.00 -18.41 -10.17
N ASP A 142 -3.44 -19.43 -10.91
CA ASP A 142 -4.64 -20.20 -10.57
C ASP A 142 -4.26 -21.27 -9.54
N ASN A 143 -4.66 -21.05 -8.29
CA ASN A 143 -4.41 -21.95 -7.17
C ASN A 143 -5.60 -22.87 -6.85
N SER A 144 -6.59 -23.01 -7.72
CA SER A 144 -7.83 -23.73 -7.45
C SER A 144 -7.58 -25.21 -7.06
N GLU A 145 -6.58 -25.86 -7.69
CA GLU A 145 -6.19 -27.24 -7.38
C GLU A 145 -5.33 -27.37 -6.12
N TYR A 146 -4.80 -26.26 -5.61
CA TYR A 146 -3.87 -26.21 -4.46
C TYR A 146 -4.45 -25.41 -3.30
N ALA A 147 -5.78 -25.20 -3.27
CA ALA A 147 -6.42 -24.31 -2.30
C ALA A 147 -6.16 -24.73 -0.84
N ASP A 148 -6.16 -26.05 -0.57
CA ASP A 148 -5.90 -26.60 0.76
C ASP A 148 -4.45 -26.40 1.18
N GLN A 149 -3.48 -26.63 0.29
CA GLN A 149 -2.05 -26.39 0.56
C GLN A 149 -1.80 -24.90 0.78
N VAL A 150 -2.36 -24.02 -0.05
CA VAL A 150 -2.23 -22.57 0.10
C VAL A 150 -2.81 -22.09 1.45
N ALA A 151 -3.94 -22.65 1.89
CA ALA A 151 -4.51 -22.36 3.20
C ALA A 151 -3.60 -22.85 4.34
N ALA A 152 -3.04 -24.07 4.23
CA ALA A 152 -2.09 -24.62 5.20
C ALA A 152 -0.81 -23.76 5.28
N LEU A 153 -0.24 -23.38 4.14
CA LEU A 153 0.94 -22.50 4.06
C LEU A 153 0.69 -21.15 4.71
N ASN A 154 -0.46 -20.52 4.45
CA ASN A 154 -0.84 -19.25 5.08
C ASN A 154 -0.95 -19.37 6.60
N ASN A 155 -1.46 -20.49 7.12
CA ASN A 155 -1.51 -20.75 8.56
C ASN A 155 -0.09 -20.88 9.16
N VAL A 156 0.81 -21.60 8.50
CA VAL A 156 2.22 -21.71 8.90
C VAL A 156 2.89 -20.36 8.91
N ILE A 157 2.74 -19.56 7.84
CA ILE A 157 3.29 -18.20 7.76
C ILE A 157 2.76 -17.34 8.93
N SER A 158 1.45 -17.37 9.19
CA SER A 158 0.83 -16.60 10.26
C SER A 158 1.35 -16.99 11.65
N GLN A 159 1.67 -18.25 11.85
CA GLN A 159 2.19 -18.77 13.13
C GLN A 159 3.61 -18.26 13.42
N TYR A 160 4.49 -18.21 12.43
CA TYR A 160 5.92 -17.92 12.64
C TYR A 160 6.31 -16.48 12.33
N ASN A 161 5.60 -15.82 11.39
CA ASN A 161 5.99 -14.50 10.87
C ASN A 161 6.10 -13.43 11.97
N GLY A 162 5.17 -13.43 12.94
CA GLY A 162 5.16 -12.45 14.01
C GLY A 162 6.45 -12.49 14.87
N ALA A 163 6.86 -13.68 15.28
CA ALA A 163 8.04 -13.85 16.12
C ALA A 163 9.35 -13.64 15.35
N LEU A 164 9.42 -14.13 14.12
CA LEU A 164 10.62 -14.00 13.28
C LEU A 164 10.85 -12.56 12.82
N SER A 165 9.80 -11.85 12.36
CA SER A 165 9.94 -10.48 11.85
C SER A 165 10.12 -9.44 12.94
N SER A 166 9.60 -9.65 14.16
CA SER A 166 9.81 -8.75 15.30
C SER A 166 11.08 -9.03 16.09
N GLY A 167 11.76 -10.16 15.83
CA GLY A 167 12.91 -10.61 16.62
C GLY A 167 12.56 -11.02 18.05
N SER A 168 11.26 -11.29 18.33
CA SER A 168 10.81 -11.72 19.67
C SER A 168 11.07 -13.21 19.95
N GLY A 169 11.45 -13.98 18.94
CA GLY A 169 11.84 -15.38 19.04
C GLY A 169 13.28 -15.61 18.58
N ASP A 170 13.89 -16.69 19.04
CA ASP A 170 15.23 -17.08 18.60
C ASP A 170 15.18 -17.58 17.14
N PRO A 171 15.80 -16.86 16.18
CA PRO A 171 15.76 -17.28 14.79
C PRO A 171 16.51 -18.59 14.51
N GLU A 172 17.51 -18.97 15.33
CA GLU A 172 18.23 -20.23 15.20
C GLU A 172 17.34 -21.43 15.53
N GLU A 173 16.35 -21.25 16.40
CA GLU A 173 15.35 -22.27 16.74
C GLU A 173 14.13 -22.22 15.83
N LEU A 174 13.58 -21.00 15.58
CA LEU A 174 12.31 -20.87 14.89
C LEU A 174 12.41 -21.02 13.36
N LEU A 175 13.51 -20.57 12.75
CA LEU A 175 13.64 -20.62 11.31
C LEU A 175 13.68 -22.06 10.76
N PRO A 176 14.43 -23.00 11.35
CA PRO A 176 14.37 -24.40 10.95
C PRO A 176 12.98 -25.02 11.07
N GLN A 177 12.28 -24.74 12.17
CA GLN A 177 10.90 -25.24 12.40
C GLN A 177 9.92 -24.66 11.38
N PHE A 178 10.06 -23.36 11.04
CA PHE A 178 9.25 -22.71 10.03
C PHE A 178 9.45 -23.33 8.64
N LEU A 179 10.72 -23.58 8.25
CA LEU A 179 11.02 -24.20 6.97
C LEU A 179 10.51 -25.64 6.87
N GLU A 180 10.66 -26.45 7.94
CA GLU A 180 10.09 -27.79 8.03
C GLU A 180 8.56 -27.77 7.92
N ALA A 181 7.90 -26.84 8.63
CA ALA A 181 6.44 -26.72 8.58
C ALA A 181 5.93 -26.27 7.19
N LEU A 182 6.69 -25.44 6.46
CA LEU A 182 6.37 -25.09 5.06
C LEU A 182 6.50 -26.30 4.12
N ASP A 183 7.54 -27.11 4.30
CA ASP A 183 7.76 -28.35 3.53
C ASP A 183 6.62 -29.33 3.76
N ASP A 184 6.28 -29.60 5.02
CA ASP A 184 5.15 -30.44 5.42
C ASP A 184 3.80 -29.96 4.88
N ALA A 185 3.63 -28.64 4.72
CA ALA A 185 2.43 -28.03 4.13
C ALA A 185 2.40 -28.07 2.59
N GLY A 186 3.46 -28.58 1.93
CA GLY A 186 3.52 -28.79 0.49
C GLY A 186 3.92 -27.55 -0.31
N ILE A 187 4.85 -26.73 0.22
CA ILE A 187 5.30 -25.51 -0.45
C ILE A 187 5.92 -25.80 -1.83
N ASP A 188 6.67 -26.91 -1.97
CA ASP A 188 7.34 -27.25 -3.21
C ASP A 188 6.36 -27.57 -4.34
N ASP A 189 5.26 -28.24 -4.04
CA ASP A 189 4.21 -28.53 -5.01
C ASP A 189 3.54 -27.23 -5.53
N VAL A 190 3.27 -26.29 -4.62
CA VAL A 190 2.68 -25.00 -4.98
C VAL A 190 3.65 -24.14 -5.80
N ILE A 191 4.94 -24.15 -5.45
CA ILE A 191 5.99 -23.46 -6.22
C ILE A 191 6.11 -24.06 -7.62
N ALA A 192 6.15 -25.38 -7.74
CA ALA A 192 6.25 -26.08 -9.03
C ALA A 192 5.06 -25.77 -9.94
N ALA A 193 3.84 -25.83 -9.40
CA ALA A 193 2.63 -25.48 -10.15
C ALA A 193 2.60 -24.02 -10.61
N LYS A 194 3.00 -23.09 -9.72
CA LYS A 194 3.09 -21.67 -10.06
C LYS A 194 4.14 -21.41 -11.14
N GLN A 195 5.28 -22.11 -11.09
CA GLN A 195 6.34 -22.00 -12.09
C GLN A 195 5.86 -22.52 -13.45
N GLU A 196 5.19 -23.67 -13.49
CA GLU A 196 4.64 -24.23 -14.73
C GLU A 196 3.65 -23.27 -15.39
N GLN A 197 2.72 -22.69 -14.63
CA GLN A 197 1.76 -21.70 -15.14
C GLN A 197 2.46 -20.43 -15.63
N LEU A 198 3.50 -19.96 -14.92
CA LEU A 198 4.28 -18.81 -15.34
C LEU A 198 5.03 -19.07 -16.64
N ASP A 199 5.64 -20.23 -16.78
CA ASP A 199 6.38 -20.61 -17.99
C ASP A 199 5.43 -20.71 -19.20
N ALA A 200 4.23 -21.26 -19.02
CA ALA A 200 3.19 -21.26 -20.04
C ALA A 200 2.76 -19.85 -20.45
N PHE A 201 2.49 -18.99 -19.47
CA PHE A 201 2.16 -17.58 -19.71
C PHE A 201 3.25 -16.83 -20.50
N LEU A 202 4.52 -17.06 -20.14
CA LEU A 202 5.65 -16.41 -20.81
C LEU A 202 5.87 -16.93 -22.24
N ALA A 203 5.50 -18.17 -22.51
CA ALA A 203 5.59 -18.74 -23.85
C ALA A 203 4.53 -18.21 -24.83
N GLU A 204 3.42 -17.68 -24.32
CA GLU A 204 2.34 -17.07 -25.11
C GLU A 204 2.52 -15.56 -25.33
N LYS A 205 3.46 -14.91 -24.63
CA LYS A 205 3.71 -13.46 -24.65
C LYS A 205 4.76 -13.08 -25.71
#